data_ee7063cd991bc49027eb79ea5c61b564
#
_entry.id   ee7063cd991bc49027eb79ea5c61b564
#
_cell.length_a   1.000
_cell.length_b   1.000
_cell.length_c   1.000
_cell.angle_alpha   90.00
_cell.angle_beta   90.00
_cell.angle_gamma   90.00
#
_symmetry.space_group_name_H-M   'P 1'
#
loop_
_entity.id
_entity.type
_entity.pdbx_description
1 polymer ?
#
loop_
_entity_poly.entity_id
_entity_poly.type
_entity_poly.pdbx_seq_one_letter_code
_entity_poly.pdbx_strand_id
1 'polypeptide(L)'
;EIKTGDVDMVKYSNISVLLTDDFMDAVQSDSDFDLHWGGKTYTTVKAKDLWMKIIEHAHASAEPGLLFWDTMTKYHNAEYCSPLVSTNPCAEQPLPDGGCCNLGALNLERFVDQDGNFDFDGFKETTAIGARFLDNVIDYNLDRHALEEQKQNAMNDRRVGLGILGLGDMLVKMGIKYDSDEALETIGKIMEIHRDTAYETSVDLAKEKGQFPNFDWDGYSQSLFVQDLPKKLQTKIKNNGIRNCTLTTVAPTGSGAIVARVTSGVEPIFATSYQRKVKKNDSLGKEFDTFTVYHPVVQEMFGTDENLPEYVVTA
;
A
#
# COMPACT_ATOMS: atom_id res chain seq x y z
N GLU A 1 20.39 16.00 -11.09
CA GLU A 1 20.98 14.79 -10.47
C GLU A 1 20.35 13.53 -11.04
N ILE A 2 19.04 13.36 -10.94
CA ILE A 2 18.32 12.30 -11.68
C ILE A 2 18.63 12.41 -13.19
N LYS A 3 18.83 13.62 -13.71
CA LYS A 3 19.20 13.86 -15.11
C LYS A 3 20.59 13.34 -15.51
N THR A 4 21.51 13.18 -14.59
CA THR A 4 22.89 12.74 -14.89
C THR A 4 23.05 11.24 -14.78
N GLY A 5 22.03 10.52 -14.26
CA GLY A 5 22.15 9.08 -14.00
C GLY A 5 23.09 8.73 -12.83
N ASP A 6 23.53 9.73 -12.08
CA ASP A 6 24.37 9.53 -10.90
C ASP A 6 23.50 9.17 -9.70
N VAL A 7 23.28 7.87 -9.55
CA VAL A 7 22.46 7.29 -8.45
C VAL A 7 23.06 7.50 -7.06
N ASP A 8 24.30 7.95 -6.97
CA ASP A 8 24.96 8.17 -5.67
C ASP A 8 24.70 9.56 -5.09
N MET A 9 24.22 10.54 -5.86
CA MET A 9 24.04 11.91 -5.40
C MET A 9 22.84 12.13 -4.46
N VAL A 10 21.75 11.34 -4.59
CA VAL A 10 20.53 11.44 -3.74
C VAL A 10 20.14 10.06 -3.19
N LYS A 11 21.11 9.36 -2.68
CA LYS A 11 21.08 7.95 -2.30
C LYS A 11 20.10 7.58 -1.17
N TYR A 12 19.74 8.54 -0.32
CA TYR A 12 18.96 8.28 0.90
C TYR A 12 17.62 9.02 0.91
N SER A 13 17.15 9.45 -0.25
CA SER A 13 15.87 10.15 -0.40
C SER A 13 15.01 9.44 -1.42
N ASN A 14 13.78 9.13 -1.05
CA ASN A 14 12.77 8.69 -2.02
C ASN A 14 12.33 9.89 -2.85
N ILE A 15 12.40 9.77 -4.17
CA ILE A 15 12.04 10.81 -5.11
C ILE A 15 10.93 10.28 -6.01
N SER A 16 9.86 11.05 -6.15
CA SER A 16 8.76 10.73 -7.06
C SER A 16 8.44 11.91 -7.96
N VAL A 17 8.04 11.62 -9.19
CA VAL A 17 7.54 12.62 -10.13
C VAL A 17 6.01 12.62 -10.05
N LEU A 18 5.45 13.80 -9.80
CA LEU A 18 4.02 14.02 -9.85
C LEU A 18 3.61 14.17 -11.32
N LEU A 19 2.71 13.31 -11.76
CA LEU A 19 2.16 13.24 -13.11
C LEU A 19 0.70 13.66 -13.10
N THR A 20 0.36 14.59 -14.01
CA THR A 20 -1.02 15.03 -14.24
C THR A 20 -1.65 14.27 -15.40
N ASP A 21 -2.98 14.26 -15.47
CA ASP A 21 -3.71 13.68 -16.61
C ASP A 21 -3.28 14.42 -17.91
N ASP A 22 -3.16 15.76 -17.88
CA ASP A 22 -2.72 16.56 -19.01
C ASP A 22 -1.34 16.14 -19.56
N PHE A 23 -0.40 15.81 -18.64
CA PHE A 23 0.91 15.29 -19.07
C PHE A 23 0.79 13.91 -19.71
N MET A 24 -0.01 13.02 -19.15
CA MET A 24 -0.21 11.67 -19.71
C MET A 24 -0.93 11.71 -21.06
N ASP A 25 -1.89 12.61 -21.23
CA ASP A 25 -2.56 12.84 -22.51
C ASP A 25 -1.56 13.37 -23.56
N ALA A 26 -0.66 14.28 -23.16
CA ALA A 26 0.41 14.76 -24.02
C ALA A 26 1.40 13.66 -24.40
N VAL A 27 1.73 12.73 -23.49
CA VAL A 27 2.55 11.55 -23.77
C VAL A 27 1.86 10.63 -24.79
N GLN A 28 0.57 10.36 -24.60
CA GLN A 28 -0.19 9.48 -25.47
C GLN A 28 -0.35 10.06 -26.88
N SER A 29 -0.57 11.36 -26.99
CA SER A 29 -0.72 12.09 -28.28
C SER A 29 0.60 12.50 -28.92
N ASP A 30 1.76 12.23 -28.30
CA ASP A 30 3.09 12.64 -28.73
C ASP A 30 3.19 14.16 -28.97
N SER A 31 2.53 14.93 -28.11
CA SER A 31 2.47 16.39 -28.19
C SER A 31 3.55 17.09 -27.35
N ASP A 32 3.65 18.41 -27.55
CA ASP A 32 4.48 19.27 -26.71
C ASP A 32 3.82 19.48 -25.33
N PHE A 33 4.64 19.67 -24.32
CA PHE A 33 4.22 19.93 -22.94
C PHE A 33 5.02 21.08 -22.34
N ASP A 34 4.32 22.04 -21.75
CA ASP A 34 4.90 23.22 -21.14
C ASP A 34 5.31 22.97 -19.69
N LEU A 35 6.58 23.20 -19.38
CA LEU A 35 7.07 23.24 -18.00
C LEU A 35 6.89 24.66 -17.46
N HIS A 36 5.98 24.81 -16.50
CA HIS A 36 5.61 26.12 -15.95
C HIS A 36 5.71 26.14 -14.41
N TRP A 37 5.88 27.33 -13.88
CA TRP A 37 5.88 27.60 -12.44
C TRP A 37 5.40 29.02 -12.17
N GLY A 38 4.53 29.21 -11.17
CA GLY A 38 4.00 30.53 -10.81
C GLY A 38 3.31 31.28 -11.95
N GLY A 39 2.62 30.56 -12.85
CA GLY A 39 1.93 31.12 -14.02
C GLY A 39 2.85 31.49 -15.19
N LYS A 40 4.15 31.15 -15.14
CA LYS A 40 5.13 31.41 -16.22
C LYS A 40 5.61 30.08 -16.81
N THR A 41 5.54 29.97 -18.16
CA THR A 41 6.18 28.86 -18.90
C THR A 41 7.68 29.16 -19.02
N TYR A 42 8.51 28.19 -18.62
CA TYR A 42 9.96 28.24 -18.66
C TYR A 42 10.55 27.58 -19.91
N THR A 43 9.95 26.48 -20.31
CA THR A 43 10.37 25.74 -21.51
C THR A 43 9.25 24.81 -21.95
N THR A 44 9.27 24.47 -23.23
CA THR A 44 8.39 23.46 -23.83
C THR A 44 9.23 22.26 -24.22
N VAL A 45 8.76 21.05 -23.92
CA VAL A 45 9.43 19.76 -24.20
C VAL A 45 8.49 18.81 -24.91
N LYS A 46 9.01 17.80 -25.60
CA LYS A 46 8.21 16.66 -26.02
C LYS A 46 7.85 15.81 -24.80
N ALA A 47 6.56 15.67 -24.55
CA ALA A 47 6.08 14.91 -23.39
C ALA A 47 6.59 13.47 -23.40
N LYS A 48 6.59 12.81 -24.56
CA LYS A 48 7.06 11.45 -24.74
C LYS A 48 8.56 11.29 -24.47
N ASP A 49 9.39 12.27 -24.86
CA ASP A 49 10.83 12.23 -24.58
C ASP A 49 11.11 12.35 -23.07
N LEU A 50 10.36 13.22 -22.40
CA LEU A 50 10.46 13.35 -20.93
C LEU A 50 9.99 12.07 -20.22
N TRP A 51 8.89 11.48 -20.69
CA TRP A 51 8.38 10.21 -20.18
C TRP A 51 9.39 9.07 -20.35
N MET A 52 9.95 8.89 -21.54
CA MET A 52 10.98 7.88 -21.80
C MET A 52 12.21 8.07 -20.91
N LYS A 53 12.61 9.30 -20.66
CA LYS A 53 13.72 9.60 -19.75
C LYS A 53 13.41 9.19 -18.30
N ILE A 54 12.17 9.38 -17.82
CA ILE A 54 11.74 8.90 -16.50
C ILE A 54 11.84 7.38 -16.45
N ILE A 55 11.32 6.68 -17.47
CA ILE A 55 11.37 5.21 -17.54
C ILE A 55 12.81 4.68 -17.56
N GLU A 56 13.69 5.30 -18.35
CA GLU A 56 15.10 4.89 -18.44
C GLU A 56 15.80 4.99 -17.07
N HIS A 57 15.56 6.07 -16.33
CA HIS A 57 16.11 6.23 -14.99
C HIS A 57 15.51 5.26 -13.98
N ALA A 58 14.20 5.06 -14.00
CA ALA A 58 13.54 4.08 -13.14
C ALA A 58 14.04 2.65 -13.40
N HIS A 59 14.25 2.28 -14.65
CA HIS A 59 14.84 0.98 -15.01
C HIS A 59 16.28 0.82 -14.52
N ALA A 60 17.08 1.90 -14.60
CA ALA A 60 18.50 1.85 -14.22
C ALA A 60 18.73 1.85 -12.69
N SER A 61 17.85 2.48 -11.91
CA SER A 61 18.10 2.77 -10.49
C SER A 61 16.90 2.56 -9.55
N ALA A 62 15.76 2.11 -10.07
CA ALA A 62 14.47 2.05 -9.37
C ALA A 62 13.93 3.42 -8.91
N GLU A 63 14.51 4.52 -9.40
CA GLU A 63 14.10 5.90 -9.13
C GLU A 63 13.96 6.69 -10.46
N PRO A 64 13.01 7.62 -10.57
CA PRO A 64 12.04 8.06 -9.57
C PRO A 64 10.80 7.15 -9.48
N GLY A 65 10.07 7.25 -8.37
CA GLY A 65 8.69 6.77 -8.26
C GLY A 65 7.73 7.65 -9.07
N LEU A 66 6.49 7.20 -9.27
CA LEU A 66 5.45 7.92 -10.00
C LEU A 66 4.23 8.17 -9.13
N LEU A 67 3.70 9.39 -9.15
CA LEU A 67 2.47 9.77 -8.48
C LEU A 67 1.46 10.30 -9.52
N PHE A 68 0.45 9.52 -9.85
CA PHE A 68 -0.64 9.92 -10.74
C PHE A 68 -1.61 10.82 -9.97
N TRP A 69 -1.26 12.11 -9.87
CA TRP A 69 -1.81 13.03 -8.89
C TRP A 69 -3.31 13.26 -9.05
N ASP A 70 -3.77 13.46 -10.28
CA ASP A 70 -5.19 13.71 -10.53
C ASP A 70 -6.04 12.48 -10.20
N THR A 71 -5.53 11.27 -10.44
CA THR A 71 -6.18 10.04 -9.99
C THR A 71 -6.20 9.95 -8.47
N MET A 72 -5.07 10.24 -7.81
CA MET A 72 -4.98 10.19 -6.35
C MET A 72 -5.98 11.15 -5.68
N THR A 73 -6.08 12.39 -6.17
CA THR A 73 -7.01 13.39 -5.63
C THR A 73 -8.47 13.03 -5.91
N LYS A 74 -8.80 12.51 -7.11
CA LYS A 74 -10.15 12.04 -7.45
C LYS A 74 -10.64 10.89 -6.57
N TYR A 75 -9.74 10.02 -6.13
CA TYR A 75 -10.05 8.88 -5.26
C TYR A 75 -9.88 9.19 -3.76
N HIS A 76 -9.34 10.36 -3.41
CA HIS A 76 -9.19 10.74 -2.01
C HIS A 76 -10.53 11.11 -1.35
N ASN A 77 -10.87 10.42 -0.26
CA ASN A 77 -12.18 10.57 0.38
C ASN A 77 -12.39 11.90 1.11
N ALA A 78 -11.31 12.55 1.52
CA ALA A 78 -11.35 13.78 2.30
C ALA A 78 -10.75 14.99 1.54
N GLU A 79 -10.65 14.95 0.20
CA GLU A 79 -10.09 16.04 -0.59
C GLU A 79 -10.80 17.37 -0.37
N TYR A 80 -12.11 17.35 -0.10
CA TYR A 80 -12.93 18.52 0.17
C TYR A 80 -12.57 19.30 1.45
N CYS A 81 -11.93 18.66 2.43
CA CYS A 81 -11.61 19.26 3.73
C CYS A 81 -10.16 19.10 4.16
N SER A 82 -9.46 18.16 3.57
CA SER A 82 -8.07 17.78 3.90
C SER A 82 -7.34 17.38 2.61
N PRO A 83 -7.08 18.36 1.71
CA PRO A 83 -6.52 18.10 0.39
C PRO A 83 -5.11 17.50 0.48
N LEU A 84 -4.80 16.65 -0.49
CA LEU A 84 -3.49 16.01 -0.56
C LEU A 84 -2.39 17.02 -0.90
N VAL A 85 -1.24 16.90 -0.23
CA VAL A 85 -0.04 17.71 -0.51
C VAL A 85 1.19 16.87 -0.81
N SER A 86 1.25 15.61 -0.34
CA SER A 86 2.39 14.72 -0.50
C SER A 86 1.99 13.27 -0.27
N THR A 87 3.00 12.40 -0.18
CA THR A 87 2.84 11.01 0.27
C THR A 87 3.90 10.70 1.34
N ASN A 88 3.73 9.56 2.02
CA ASN A 88 4.84 8.95 2.75
C ASN A 88 5.91 8.42 1.77
N PRO A 89 7.11 7.99 2.24
CA PRO A 89 8.21 7.58 1.36
C PRO A 89 7.87 6.49 0.35
N CYS A 90 7.07 5.49 0.73
CA CYS A 90 6.69 4.37 -0.15
C CYS A 90 5.41 4.64 -0.97
N ALA A 91 4.80 5.81 -0.82
CA ALA A 91 3.62 6.30 -1.54
C ALA A 91 2.30 5.54 -1.27
N GLU A 92 2.26 4.59 -0.34
CA GLU A 92 1.02 3.89 0.01
C GLU A 92 0.03 4.75 0.81
N GLN A 93 0.48 5.90 1.33
CA GLN A 93 -0.36 6.85 2.04
C GLN A 93 -0.23 8.25 1.43
N PRO A 94 -1.11 8.64 0.52
CA PRO A 94 -1.30 10.04 0.17
C PRO A 94 -1.79 10.83 1.39
N LEU A 95 -1.13 11.94 1.68
CA LEU A 95 -1.32 12.67 2.94
C LEU A 95 -1.59 14.15 2.69
N PRO A 96 -2.49 14.75 3.50
CA PRO A 96 -2.63 16.20 3.63
C PRO A 96 -1.48 16.76 4.46
N ASP A 97 -1.44 18.08 4.59
CA ASP A 97 -0.51 18.75 5.50
C ASP A 97 -0.75 18.31 6.95
N GLY A 98 0.34 18.03 7.67
CA GLY A 98 0.29 17.45 9.02
C GLY A 98 -0.26 16.02 9.08
N GLY A 99 -0.47 15.35 7.97
CA GLY A 99 -1.00 13.98 7.92
C GLY A 99 -0.06 12.95 8.53
N CYS A 100 -0.63 11.95 9.21
CA CYS A 100 0.10 10.86 9.85
C CYS A 100 -0.33 9.50 9.29
N CYS A 101 0.65 8.58 9.17
CA CYS A 101 0.39 7.18 8.85
C CYS A 101 0.12 6.39 10.14
N ASN A 102 -1.04 5.73 10.22
CA ASN A 102 -1.36 4.76 11.26
C ASN A 102 -1.75 3.45 10.58
N LEU A 103 -0.78 2.53 10.48
CA LEU A 103 -0.86 1.34 9.64
C LEU A 103 -0.92 0.06 10.44
N GLY A 104 -1.63 -0.93 9.91
CA GLY A 104 -1.63 -2.32 10.32
C GLY A 104 -1.73 -3.23 9.11
N ALA A 105 -1.40 -4.51 9.26
CA ALA A 105 -1.52 -5.49 8.19
C ALA A 105 -2.00 -6.84 8.72
N LEU A 106 -2.90 -7.49 7.98
CA LEU A 106 -3.39 -8.82 8.25
C LEU A 106 -2.55 -9.85 7.49
N ASN A 107 -2.10 -10.90 8.18
CA ASN A 107 -1.34 -11.96 7.54
C ASN A 107 -2.28 -12.96 6.86
N LEU A 108 -2.41 -12.88 5.53
CA LEU A 108 -3.32 -13.70 4.75
C LEU A 108 -3.01 -15.20 4.85
N GLU A 109 -1.74 -15.56 4.99
CA GLU A 109 -1.30 -16.95 5.12
C GLU A 109 -1.98 -17.66 6.31
N ARG A 110 -2.31 -16.93 7.38
CA ARG A 110 -2.94 -17.46 8.58
C ARG A 110 -4.41 -17.82 8.44
N PHE A 111 -5.04 -17.43 7.36
CA PHE A 111 -6.43 -17.74 7.06
C PHE A 111 -6.59 -18.92 6.09
N VAL A 112 -5.50 -19.60 5.72
CA VAL A 112 -5.55 -20.82 4.90
C VAL A 112 -5.43 -22.03 5.80
N ASP A 113 -6.41 -22.94 5.72
CA ASP A 113 -6.40 -24.19 6.45
C ASP A 113 -5.47 -25.25 5.83
N GLN A 114 -5.39 -26.43 6.43
CA GLN A 114 -4.54 -27.53 5.97
C GLN A 114 -4.99 -28.14 4.64
N ASP A 115 -6.25 -27.93 4.27
CA ASP A 115 -6.84 -28.41 3.01
C ASP A 115 -6.74 -27.37 1.88
N GLY A 116 -6.13 -26.20 2.14
CA GLY A 116 -5.95 -25.10 1.19
C GLY A 116 -7.16 -24.19 1.06
N ASN A 117 -8.13 -24.23 1.96
CA ASN A 117 -9.30 -23.37 1.92
C ASN A 117 -9.04 -22.08 2.71
N PHE A 118 -9.53 -20.95 2.17
CA PHE A 118 -9.43 -19.67 2.86
C PHE A 118 -10.61 -19.44 3.81
N ASP A 119 -10.32 -19.11 5.08
CA ASP A 119 -11.31 -18.78 6.11
C ASP A 119 -11.80 -17.33 5.94
N PHE A 120 -12.81 -17.14 5.11
CA PHE A 120 -13.42 -15.82 4.87
C PHE A 120 -14.10 -15.21 6.09
N ASP A 121 -14.70 -16.05 6.96
CA ASP A 121 -15.40 -15.57 8.16
C ASP A 121 -14.40 -15.07 9.21
N GLY A 122 -13.35 -15.83 9.50
CA GLY A 122 -12.27 -15.42 10.39
C GLY A 122 -11.52 -14.19 9.87
N PHE A 123 -11.31 -14.10 8.56
CA PHE A 123 -10.70 -12.93 7.93
C PHE A 123 -11.57 -11.67 8.10
N LYS A 124 -12.87 -11.78 7.88
CA LYS A 124 -13.84 -10.71 8.08
C LYS A 124 -13.85 -10.22 9.53
N GLU A 125 -13.93 -11.15 10.49
CA GLU A 125 -13.89 -10.82 11.93
C GLU A 125 -12.58 -10.09 12.29
N THR A 126 -11.44 -10.61 11.82
CA THR A 126 -10.12 -10.02 12.09
C THR A 126 -9.97 -8.65 11.43
N THR A 127 -10.53 -8.44 10.24
CA THR A 127 -10.57 -7.13 9.59
C THR A 127 -11.32 -6.11 10.45
N ALA A 128 -12.48 -6.47 11.00
CA ALA A 128 -13.24 -5.59 11.89
C ALA A 128 -12.47 -5.25 13.18
N ILE A 129 -11.80 -6.23 13.77
CA ILE A 129 -10.92 -6.02 14.93
C ILE A 129 -9.76 -5.08 14.56
N GLY A 130 -9.11 -5.30 13.41
CA GLY A 130 -8.00 -4.48 12.93
C GLY A 130 -8.40 -3.01 12.72
N ALA A 131 -9.55 -2.75 12.09
CA ALA A 131 -10.06 -1.40 11.88
C ALA A 131 -10.34 -0.69 13.23
N ARG A 132 -11.00 -1.36 14.17
CA ARG A 132 -11.22 -0.85 15.53
C ARG A 132 -9.91 -0.61 16.28
N PHE A 133 -8.96 -1.52 16.16
CA PHE A 133 -7.65 -1.38 16.81
C PHE A 133 -6.93 -0.11 16.34
N LEU A 134 -6.88 0.13 15.02
CA LEU A 134 -6.23 1.31 14.47
C LEU A 134 -6.95 2.61 14.88
N ASP A 135 -8.29 2.63 14.96
CA ASP A 135 -9.03 3.77 15.50
C ASP A 135 -8.66 4.05 16.97
N ASN A 136 -8.53 2.99 17.80
CA ASN A 136 -8.10 3.13 19.18
C ASN A 136 -6.64 3.61 19.31
N VAL A 137 -5.75 3.26 18.37
CA VAL A 137 -4.37 3.77 18.34
C VAL A 137 -4.36 5.28 18.13
N ILE A 138 -5.27 5.84 17.34
CA ILE A 138 -5.40 7.30 17.21
C ILE A 138 -5.73 7.91 18.57
N ASP A 139 -6.77 7.42 19.24
CA ASP A 139 -7.19 7.93 20.55
C ASP A 139 -6.04 7.84 21.58
N TYR A 140 -5.30 6.72 21.60
CA TYR A 140 -4.17 6.51 22.50
C TYR A 140 -3.01 7.48 22.23
N ASN A 141 -2.81 7.89 20.98
CA ASN A 141 -1.69 8.73 20.57
C ASN A 141 -1.97 10.24 20.64
N LEU A 142 -3.21 10.70 20.82
CA LEU A 142 -3.56 12.12 20.74
C LEU A 142 -2.69 13.04 21.62
N ASP A 143 -2.34 12.60 22.82
CA ASP A 143 -1.49 13.37 23.73
C ASP A 143 0.03 13.07 23.60
N ARG A 144 0.41 12.30 22.56
CA ARG A 144 1.80 11.86 22.32
C ARG A 144 2.39 12.42 21.03
N HIS A 145 1.61 13.15 20.26
CA HIS A 145 2.12 13.84 19.08
C HIS A 145 3.10 14.93 19.46
N ALA A 146 4.26 14.96 18.81
CA ALA A 146 5.27 15.98 19.04
C ALA A 146 4.91 17.34 18.41
N LEU A 147 4.10 17.32 17.35
CA LEU A 147 3.65 18.49 16.61
C LEU A 147 2.12 18.64 16.73
N GLU A 148 1.67 19.85 17.05
CA GLU A 148 0.25 20.15 17.23
C GLU A 148 -0.53 19.96 15.92
N GLU A 149 0.05 20.31 14.77
CA GLU A 149 -0.54 20.12 13.43
C GLU A 149 -0.86 18.64 13.16
N GLN A 150 0.06 17.73 13.51
CA GLN A 150 -0.16 16.29 13.38
C GLN A 150 -1.27 15.80 14.31
N LYS A 151 -1.31 16.31 15.54
CA LYS A 151 -2.39 16.00 16.48
C LYS A 151 -3.75 16.44 15.94
N GLN A 152 -3.84 17.67 15.46
CA GLN A 152 -5.09 18.22 14.90
C GLN A 152 -5.54 17.45 13.67
N ASN A 153 -4.63 17.12 12.74
CA ASN A 153 -4.97 16.31 11.58
C ASN A 153 -5.43 14.90 11.98
N ALA A 154 -4.71 14.24 12.89
CA ALA A 154 -5.10 12.91 13.39
C ALA A 154 -6.48 12.91 14.04
N MET A 155 -6.82 13.97 14.80
CA MET A 155 -8.16 14.13 15.41
C MET A 155 -9.24 14.36 14.36
N ASN A 156 -8.98 15.23 13.39
CA ASN A 156 -9.99 15.74 12.46
C ASN A 156 -10.33 14.75 11.35
N ASP A 157 -9.34 14.01 10.85
CA ASP A 157 -9.49 13.06 9.74
C ASP A 157 -9.59 11.60 10.19
N ARG A 158 -8.98 11.28 11.33
CA ARG A 158 -8.92 9.91 11.88
C ARG A 158 -8.48 8.87 10.84
N ARG A 159 -7.45 9.23 10.07
CA ARG A 159 -6.90 8.42 8.99
C ARG A 159 -6.24 7.16 9.52
N VAL A 160 -6.58 6.01 8.95
CA VAL A 160 -5.92 4.73 9.19
C VAL A 160 -5.66 4.01 7.88
N GLY A 161 -4.75 3.03 7.88
CA GLY A 161 -4.46 2.16 6.76
C GLY A 161 -4.31 0.72 7.23
N LEU A 162 -5.37 -0.07 7.12
CA LEU A 162 -5.32 -1.51 7.33
C LEU A 162 -5.01 -2.19 6.01
N GLY A 163 -3.89 -2.88 5.93
CA GLY A 163 -3.42 -3.59 4.76
C GLY A 163 -3.31 -5.09 4.97
N ILE A 164 -2.53 -5.73 4.12
CA ILE A 164 -2.28 -7.17 4.11
C ILE A 164 -0.78 -7.45 3.97
N LEU A 165 -0.38 -8.65 4.33
CA LEU A 165 0.92 -9.26 4.02
C LEU A 165 0.73 -10.77 3.83
N GLY A 166 1.73 -11.46 3.29
CA GLY A 166 1.67 -12.92 3.10
C GLY A 166 0.75 -13.36 1.94
N LEU A 167 0.52 -12.50 0.95
CA LEU A 167 -0.31 -12.85 -0.22
C LEU A 167 0.29 -13.99 -1.03
N GLY A 168 1.60 -13.91 -1.31
CA GLY A 168 2.30 -14.98 -2.04
C GLY A 168 2.25 -16.32 -1.31
N ASP A 169 2.45 -16.29 0.02
CA ASP A 169 2.36 -17.50 0.87
C ASP A 169 0.95 -18.09 0.88
N MET A 170 -0.07 -17.25 1.00
CA MET A 170 -1.47 -17.65 0.92
C MET A 170 -1.75 -18.40 -0.39
N LEU A 171 -1.37 -17.83 -1.53
CA LEU A 171 -1.61 -18.45 -2.84
C LEU A 171 -0.88 -19.80 -2.98
N VAL A 172 0.36 -19.90 -2.49
CA VAL A 172 1.09 -21.18 -2.46
C VAL A 172 0.36 -22.22 -1.61
N LYS A 173 -0.13 -21.86 -0.42
CA LYS A 173 -0.92 -22.76 0.44
C LYS A 173 -2.24 -23.21 -0.19
N MET A 174 -2.86 -22.33 -0.98
CA MET A 174 -4.08 -22.64 -1.72
C MET A 174 -3.82 -23.44 -3.01
N GLY A 175 -2.55 -23.61 -3.43
CA GLY A 175 -2.19 -24.26 -4.69
C GLY A 175 -2.48 -23.41 -5.93
N ILE A 176 -2.58 -22.09 -5.77
CA ILE A 176 -2.94 -21.14 -6.83
C ILE A 176 -1.68 -20.42 -7.34
N LYS A 177 -1.50 -20.39 -8.67
CA LYS A 177 -0.40 -19.67 -9.30
C LYS A 177 -0.60 -18.16 -9.22
N TYR A 178 0.40 -17.40 -8.74
CA TYR A 178 0.30 -15.96 -8.47
C TYR A 178 -0.22 -15.11 -9.64
N ASP A 179 0.21 -15.38 -10.86
CA ASP A 179 -0.12 -14.63 -12.08
C ASP A 179 -1.31 -15.21 -12.87
N SER A 180 -2.13 -16.06 -12.24
CA SER A 180 -3.29 -16.69 -12.88
C SER A 180 -4.58 -15.88 -12.71
N ASP A 181 -5.54 -16.11 -13.60
CA ASP A 181 -6.89 -15.55 -13.48
C ASP A 181 -7.57 -15.98 -12.18
N GLU A 182 -7.34 -17.23 -11.73
CA GLU A 182 -7.84 -17.74 -10.44
C GLU A 182 -7.27 -16.95 -9.25
N ALA A 183 -5.99 -16.57 -9.29
CA ALA A 183 -5.39 -15.71 -8.28
C ALA A 183 -6.06 -14.33 -8.25
N LEU A 184 -6.26 -13.71 -9.42
CA LEU A 184 -6.91 -12.41 -9.53
C LEU A 184 -8.35 -12.43 -9.00
N GLU A 185 -9.12 -13.49 -9.31
CA GLU A 185 -10.48 -13.64 -8.80
C GLU A 185 -10.49 -13.85 -7.27
N THR A 186 -9.61 -14.71 -6.76
CA THR A 186 -9.48 -14.99 -5.33
C THR A 186 -9.08 -13.74 -4.55
N ILE A 187 -8.05 -13.04 -5.01
CA ILE A 187 -7.57 -11.79 -4.40
C ILE A 187 -8.67 -10.73 -4.45
N GLY A 188 -9.34 -10.58 -5.60
CA GLY A 188 -10.45 -9.63 -5.75
C GLY A 188 -11.54 -9.84 -4.69
N LYS A 189 -11.96 -11.09 -4.46
CA LYS A 189 -12.94 -11.44 -3.45
C LYS A 189 -12.46 -11.14 -2.02
N ILE A 190 -11.20 -11.47 -1.70
CA ILE A 190 -10.60 -11.20 -0.39
C ILE A 190 -10.56 -9.69 -0.14
N MET A 191 -10.09 -8.91 -1.12
CA MET A 191 -9.96 -7.46 -0.99
C MET A 191 -11.31 -6.74 -0.95
N GLU A 192 -12.34 -7.26 -1.63
CA GLU A 192 -13.71 -6.77 -1.50
C GLU A 192 -14.24 -6.95 -0.07
N ILE A 193 -14.08 -8.14 0.51
CA ILE A 193 -14.47 -8.42 1.91
C ILE A 193 -13.68 -7.52 2.87
N HIS A 194 -12.39 -7.35 2.65
CA HIS A 194 -11.53 -6.47 3.44
C HIS A 194 -12.03 -5.03 3.44
N ARG A 195 -12.23 -4.45 2.25
CA ARG A 195 -12.74 -3.09 2.06
C ARG A 195 -14.10 -2.91 2.74
N ASP A 196 -15.05 -3.74 2.37
CA ASP A 196 -16.44 -3.58 2.83
C ASP A 196 -16.55 -3.74 4.34
N THR A 197 -15.84 -4.72 4.92
CA THR A 197 -15.82 -4.93 6.37
C THR A 197 -15.17 -3.78 7.12
N ALA A 198 -14.03 -3.26 6.65
CA ALA A 198 -13.37 -2.13 7.27
C ALA A 198 -14.28 -0.89 7.30
N TYR A 199 -14.93 -0.59 6.18
CA TYR A 199 -15.84 0.55 6.07
C TYR A 199 -17.14 0.34 6.87
N GLU A 200 -17.74 -0.85 6.87
CA GLU A 200 -18.89 -1.16 7.74
C GLU A 200 -18.53 -0.98 9.22
N THR A 201 -17.37 -1.49 9.65
CA THR A 201 -16.88 -1.33 11.02
C THR A 201 -16.70 0.15 11.39
N SER A 202 -16.16 0.96 10.50
CA SER A 202 -16.01 2.39 10.74
C SER A 202 -17.34 3.12 10.85
N VAL A 203 -18.39 2.71 10.12
CA VAL A 203 -19.76 3.19 10.32
C VAL A 203 -20.30 2.83 11.71
N ASP A 204 -20.06 1.59 12.17
CA ASP A 204 -20.49 1.17 13.50
C ASP A 204 -19.72 1.90 14.60
N LEU A 205 -18.43 2.15 14.40
CA LEU A 205 -17.63 3.02 15.27
C LEU A 205 -18.14 4.47 15.30
N ALA A 206 -18.63 4.99 14.17
CA ALA A 206 -19.23 6.32 14.14
C ALA A 206 -20.51 6.40 14.98
N LYS A 207 -21.33 5.37 15.00
CA LYS A 207 -22.52 5.29 15.88
C LYS A 207 -22.13 5.22 17.37
N GLU A 208 -21.02 4.52 17.68
CA GLU A 208 -20.54 4.30 19.04
C GLU A 208 -19.79 5.53 19.61
N LYS A 209 -18.92 6.14 18.80
CA LYS A 209 -17.94 7.15 19.23
C LYS A 209 -18.06 8.51 18.51
N GLY A 210 -18.99 8.64 17.56
CA GLY A 210 -19.12 9.79 16.68
C GLY A 210 -18.31 9.64 15.38
N GLN A 211 -18.74 10.30 14.33
CA GLN A 211 -18.03 10.39 13.05
C GLN A 211 -16.72 11.18 13.17
N PHE A 212 -15.83 11.11 12.18
CA PHE A 212 -14.65 11.98 12.16
C PHE A 212 -15.11 13.46 12.04
N PRO A 213 -14.44 14.40 12.73
CA PRO A 213 -14.93 15.80 12.87
C PRO A 213 -15.17 16.51 11.53
N ASN A 214 -14.32 16.28 10.54
CA ASN A 214 -14.43 16.91 9.23
C ASN A 214 -15.44 16.22 8.29
N PHE A 215 -16.19 15.21 8.76
CA PHE A 215 -17.12 14.49 7.90
C PHE A 215 -18.27 15.38 7.43
N ASP A 216 -18.39 15.50 6.12
CA ASP A 216 -19.54 16.02 5.40
C ASP A 216 -19.90 15.06 4.26
N TRP A 217 -21.15 14.61 4.20
CA TRP A 217 -21.54 13.63 3.18
C TRP A 217 -21.43 14.17 1.76
N ASP A 218 -21.81 15.44 1.54
CA ASP A 218 -21.81 16.01 0.20
C ASP A 218 -20.39 16.12 -0.37
N GLY A 219 -19.42 16.46 0.47
CA GLY A 219 -18.00 16.42 0.12
C GLY A 219 -17.47 14.99 -0.01
N TYR A 220 -17.72 14.15 1.00
CA TYR A 220 -17.20 12.76 1.05
C TYR A 220 -17.67 11.91 -0.15
N SER A 221 -18.90 12.10 -0.61
CA SER A 221 -19.48 11.37 -1.74
C SER A 221 -18.93 11.77 -3.12
N GLN A 222 -18.12 12.83 -3.20
CA GLN A 222 -17.47 13.23 -4.46
C GLN A 222 -16.29 12.31 -4.82
N SER A 223 -15.68 11.65 -3.84
CA SER A 223 -14.61 10.69 -4.09
C SER A 223 -15.09 9.55 -4.99
N LEU A 224 -14.33 9.25 -6.05
CA LEU A 224 -14.61 8.10 -6.90
C LEU A 224 -14.56 6.78 -6.11
N PHE A 225 -13.67 6.68 -5.12
CA PHE A 225 -13.63 5.52 -4.24
C PHE A 225 -14.96 5.30 -3.51
N VAL A 226 -15.56 6.37 -2.97
CA VAL A 226 -16.85 6.28 -2.26
C VAL A 226 -17.99 5.93 -3.23
N GLN A 227 -17.92 6.43 -4.46
CA GLN A 227 -18.91 6.11 -5.51
C GLN A 227 -18.84 4.64 -5.94
N ASP A 228 -17.67 4.01 -5.88
CA ASP A 228 -17.43 2.60 -6.19
C ASP A 228 -17.82 1.64 -5.05
N LEU A 229 -18.08 2.15 -3.83
CA LEU A 229 -18.57 1.33 -2.74
C LEU A 229 -19.98 0.76 -3.04
N PRO A 230 -20.35 -0.40 -2.48
CA PRO A 230 -21.71 -0.92 -2.60
C PRO A 230 -22.75 0.11 -2.16
N LYS A 231 -23.84 0.27 -2.92
CA LYS A 231 -24.89 1.29 -2.63
C LYS A 231 -25.47 1.17 -1.23
N LYS A 232 -25.55 -0.05 -0.69
CA LYS A 232 -25.98 -0.29 0.70
C LYS A 232 -25.02 0.35 1.70
N LEU A 233 -23.72 0.25 1.44
CA LEU A 233 -22.68 0.81 2.30
C LEU A 233 -22.66 2.35 2.18
N GLN A 234 -22.75 2.90 0.96
CA GLN A 234 -22.92 4.35 0.75
C GLN A 234 -24.10 4.89 1.55
N THR A 235 -25.24 4.19 1.52
CA THR A 235 -26.45 4.58 2.30
C THR A 235 -26.20 4.53 3.80
N LYS A 236 -25.50 3.51 4.30
CA LYS A 236 -25.12 3.43 5.72
C LYS A 236 -24.23 4.59 6.14
N ILE A 237 -23.21 4.93 5.32
CA ILE A 237 -22.31 6.07 5.58
C ILE A 237 -23.07 7.38 5.58
N LYS A 238 -23.94 7.62 4.59
CA LYS A 238 -24.77 8.83 4.52
C LYS A 238 -25.63 9.04 5.77
N ASN A 239 -26.24 7.97 6.25
CA ASN A 239 -27.22 8.06 7.34
C ASN A 239 -26.59 8.09 8.74
N ASN A 240 -25.41 7.52 8.92
CA ASN A 240 -24.78 7.32 10.24
C ASN A 240 -23.42 8.02 10.39
N GLY A 241 -22.88 8.60 9.32
CA GLY A 241 -21.49 9.04 9.28
C GLY A 241 -20.51 7.88 9.19
N ILE A 242 -19.22 8.22 9.21
CA ILE A 242 -18.12 7.27 9.26
C ILE A 242 -17.03 7.78 10.23
N ARG A 243 -16.39 6.88 10.98
CA ARG A 243 -15.42 7.23 12.03
C ARG A 243 -14.07 7.66 11.49
N ASN A 244 -13.63 7.10 10.36
CA ASN A 244 -12.30 7.28 9.78
C ASN A 244 -12.44 7.75 8.32
N CYS A 245 -11.69 8.74 7.89
CA CYS A 245 -11.78 9.26 6.51
C CYS A 245 -11.29 8.26 5.47
N THR A 246 -10.25 7.47 5.80
CA THR A 246 -9.70 6.36 5.00
C THR A 246 -9.40 5.17 5.90
N LEU A 247 -9.46 3.95 5.37
CA LEU A 247 -9.35 2.72 6.17
C LEU A 247 -8.37 1.68 5.63
N THR A 248 -8.19 1.59 4.32
CA THR A 248 -7.39 0.53 3.71
C THR A 248 -6.14 1.06 3.03
N THR A 249 -5.11 0.24 2.94
CA THR A 249 -3.85 0.57 2.28
C THR A 249 -3.20 -0.68 1.68
N VAL A 250 -2.28 -0.48 0.75
CA VAL A 250 -1.37 -1.52 0.27
C VAL A 250 0.05 -1.08 0.57
N ALA A 251 0.49 -1.35 1.80
CA ALA A 251 1.82 -1.00 2.28
C ALA A 251 2.84 -2.10 1.94
N PRO A 252 4.13 -1.76 1.78
CA PRO A 252 5.17 -2.77 1.53
C PRO A 252 5.41 -3.71 2.71
N THR A 253 5.03 -3.36 3.93
CA THR A 253 5.10 -4.18 5.16
C THR A 253 6.48 -4.80 5.49
N GLY A 254 7.57 -4.32 4.90
CA GLY A 254 8.91 -4.90 4.92
C GLY A 254 9.34 -5.59 6.23
N SER A 255 9.55 -4.82 7.32
CA SER A 255 9.95 -5.38 8.61
C SER A 255 8.89 -6.29 9.24
N GLY A 256 7.59 -5.95 9.06
CA GLY A 256 6.47 -6.77 9.54
C GLY A 256 6.45 -8.14 8.87
N ALA A 257 6.65 -8.19 7.57
CA ALA A 257 6.70 -9.44 6.80
C ALA A 257 7.91 -10.32 7.21
N ILE A 258 9.09 -9.71 7.44
CA ILE A 258 10.25 -10.44 7.95
C ILE A 258 9.97 -11.07 9.31
N VAL A 259 9.34 -10.35 10.23
CA VAL A 259 8.98 -10.86 11.55
C VAL A 259 7.92 -11.97 11.44
N ALA A 260 6.92 -11.76 10.58
CA ALA A 260 5.88 -12.76 10.32
C ALA A 260 6.40 -13.96 9.48
N ARG A 261 7.55 -13.83 8.82
CA ARG A 261 8.20 -14.82 7.95
C ARG A 261 7.35 -15.17 6.73
N VAL A 262 6.78 -14.16 6.09
CA VAL A 262 5.92 -14.27 4.89
C VAL A 262 6.31 -13.19 3.86
N THR A 263 5.68 -13.21 2.69
CA THR A 263 5.86 -12.19 1.65
C THR A 263 5.34 -10.83 2.09
N SER A 264 5.95 -9.76 1.57
CA SER A 264 5.58 -8.38 1.85
C SER A 264 4.37 -7.94 1.02
N GLY A 265 3.43 -7.24 1.63
CA GLY A 265 2.33 -6.59 0.91
C GLY A 265 1.62 -7.52 -0.08
N VAL A 266 1.66 -7.11 -1.35
CA VAL A 266 1.08 -7.87 -2.48
C VAL A 266 2.15 -8.59 -3.33
N GLU A 267 3.39 -8.62 -2.89
CA GLU A 267 4.50 -9.17 -3.65
C GLU A 267 4.43 -10.70 -3.73
N PRO A 268 4.91 -11.31 -4.84
CA PRO A 268 5.11 -12.76 -4.91
C PRO A 268 6.30 -13.19 -4.04
N ILE A 269 6.55 -14.50 -3.95
CA ILE A 269 7.78 -15.01 -3.37
C ILE A 269 8.97 -14.52 -4.21
N PHE A 270 9.91 -13.81 -3.59
CA PHE A 270 11.09 -13.28 -4.28
C PHE A 270 12.04 -14.40 -4.74
N ALA A 271 12.31 -15.35 -3.86
CA ALA A 271 13.10 -16.54 -4.16
C ALA A 271 12.68 -17.70 -3.27
N THR A 272 12.62 -18.90 -3.81
CA THR A 272 12.28 -20.14 -3.06
C THR A 272 13.37 -20.51 -2.07
N SER A 273 14.62 -20.19 -2.38
CA SER A 273 15.76 -20.27 -1.45
C SER A 273 16.82 -19.23 -1.79
N TYR A 274 17.69 -18.95 -0.84
CA TYR A 274 18.87 -18.11 -1.06
C TYR A 274 20.05 -18.58 -0.22
N GLN A 275 21.26 -18.19 -0.65
CA GLN A 275 22.50 -18.50 0.06
C GLN A 275 22.82 -17.40 1.07
N ARG A 276 22.78 -17.73 2.36
CA ARG A 276 23.18 -16.83 3.44
C ARG A 276 24.63 -17.08 3.83
N LYS A 277 25.47 -16.06 3.73
CA LYS A 277 26.85 -16.08 4.20
C LYS A 277 26.92 -15.55 5.62
N VAL A 278 27.42 -16.34 6.54
CA VAL A 278 27.63 -15.98 7.94
C VAL A 278 29.11 -15.95 8.22
N LYS A 279 29.59 -14.85 8.79
CA LYS A 279 30.98 -14.65 9.15
C LYS A 279 31.40 -15.62 10.25
N LYS A 280 32.53 -16.34 10.07
CA LYS A 280 33.13 -17.14 11.13
C LYS A 280 33.79 -16.26 12.20
N ASN A 281 33.52 -16.54 13.46
CA ASN A 281 33.95 -15.69 14.57
C ASN A 281 35.47 -15.53 14.68
N ASP A 282 36.26 -16.53 14.22
CA ASP A 282 37.72 -16.63 14.40
C ASP A 282 38.50 -16.18 13.16
N SER A 283 37.85 -15.80 12.06
CA SER A 283 38.49 -15.57 10.76
C SER A 283 38.87 -14.12 10.45
N LEU A 284 38.76 -13.19 11.40
CA LEU A 284 38.93 -11.75 11.15
C LEU A 284 38.11 -11.23 9.95
N GLY A 285 37.02 -11.92 9.61
CA GLY A 285 36.14 -11.56 8.51
C GLY A 285 36.57 -12.07 7.13
N LYS A 286 37.50 -13.02 7.06
CA LYS A 286 38.00 -13.61 5.79
C LYS A 286 37.29 -14.92 5.43
N GLU A 287 36.66 -15.61 6.40
CA GLU A 287 35.96 -16.87 6.16
C GLU A 287 34.50 -16.74 6.47
N PHE A 288 33.68 -17.41 5.65
CA PHE A 288 32.23 -17.44 5.78
C PHE A 288 31.72 -18.87 5.68
N ASP A 289 30.77 -19.23 6.52
CA ASP A 289 29.90 -20.37 6.31
C ASP A 289 28.73 -19.97 5.43
N THR A 290 28.37 -20.85 4.51
CA THR A 290 27.24 -20.63 3.60
C THR A 290 26.11 -21.60 3.93
N PHE A 291 24.91 -21.08 4.12
CA PHE A 291 23.73 -21.87 4.43
C PHE A 291 22.66 -21.59 3.37
N THR A 292 21.98 -22.63 2.92
CA THR A 292 20.75 -22.47 2.14
C THR A 292 19.61 -22.16 3.10
N VAL A 293 18.92 -21.05 2.85
CA VAL A 293 17.72 -20.64 3.60
C VAL A 293 16.55 -20.72 2.65
N TYR A 294 15.60 -21.57 2.95
CA TYR A 294 14.38 -21.72 2.18
C TYR A 294 13.33 -20.70 2.63
N HIS A 295 12.49 -20.27 1.67
CA HIS A 295 11.31 -19.48 2.00
C HIS A 295 10.42 -20.28 2.95
N PRO A 296 9.86 -19.68 4.02
CA PRO A 296 9.16 -20.42 5.06
C PRO A 296 8.03 -21.32 4.55
N VAL A 297 7.17 -20.85 3.66
CA VAL A 297 6.08 -21.64 3.09
C VAL A 297 6.61 -22.78 2.22
N VAL A 298 7.70 -22.57 1.49
CA VAL A 298 8.35 -23.64 0.68
C VAL A 298 8.91 -24.70 1.59
N GLN A 299 9.58 -24.33 2.66
CA GLN A 299 10.12 -25.26 3.64
C GLN A 299 9.02 -26.04 4.37
N GLU A 300 7.91 -25.36 4.74
CA GLU A 300 6.78 -25.97 5.43
C GLU A 300 6.06 -27.01 4.56
N MET A 301 5.79 -26.67 3.30
CA MET A 301 4.99 -27.51 2.41
C MET A 301 5.79 -28.57 1.65
N PHE A 302 7.03 -28.26 1.27
CA PHE A 302 7.82 -29.09 0.36
C PHE A 302 9.17 -29.55 0.94
N GLY A 303 9.61 -28.97 2.06
CA GLY A 303 10.91 -29.26 2.70
C GLY A 303 12.10 -28.61 2.02
N THR A 304 12.18 -28.68 0.69
CA THR A 304 13.22 -28.07 -0.16
C THR A 304 12.58 -27.38 -1.38
N ASP A 305 13.37 -26.72 -2.19
CA ASP A 305 12.93 -26.14 -3.45
C ASP A 305 13.21 -27.03 -4.68
N GLU A 306 13.49 -28.30 -4.45
CA GLU A 306 13.62 -29.30 -5.52
C GLU A 306 12.22 -29.81 -5.95
N ASN A 307 11.95 -29.81 -7.27
CA ASN A 307 10.70 -30.32 -7.84
C ASN A 307 9.43 -29.63 -7.32
N LEU A 308 9.47 -28.31 -7.18
CA LEU A 308 8.31 -27.53 -6.79
C LEU A 308 7.17 -27.65 -7.81
N PRO A 309 5.91 -27.63 -7.37
CA PRO A 309 4.76 -27.54 -8.27
C PRO A 309 4.81 -26.28 -9.14
N GLU A 310 4.21 -26.34 -10.33
CA GLU A 310 4.21 -25.25 -11.31
C GLU A 310 3.56 -23.96 -10.80
N TYR A 311 2.69 -24.05 -9.81
CA TYR A 311 2.06 -22.89 -9.20
C TYR A 311 2.97 -22.12 -8.22
N VAL A 312 4.12 -22.67 -7.84
CA VAL A 312 5.10 -21.96 -7.02
C VAL A 312 6.01 -21.14 -7.93
N VAL A 313 5.70 -19.86 -8.09
CA VAL A 313 6.45 -18.92 -8.93
C VAL A 313 7.16 -17.89 -8.08
N THR A 314 8.28 -17.40 -8.58
CA THR A 314 9.08 -16.31 -7.98
C THR A 314 9.01 -15.04 -8.81
N ALA A 315 9.39 -13.91 -8.19
CA ALA A 315 9.49 -12.62 -8.87
C ALA A 315 10.58 -12.61 -9.97
#